data_e74c1123adc40ed7f2afe333f02d1f6c
#
_entry.id   e74c1123adc40ed7f2afe333f02d1f6c
#
_cell.length_a   1.000
_cell.length_b   1.000
_cell.length_c   1.000
_cell.angle_alpha   90.00
_cell.angle_beta   90.00
_cell.angle_gamma   90.00
#
_symmetry.space_group_name_H-M   'P 1'
#
loop_
_entity.id
_entity.type
_entity.pdbx_description
1 polymer ?
#
loop_
_entity_poly.entity_id
_entity_poly.type
_entity_poly.pdbx_seq_one_letter_code
_entity_poly.pdbx_strand_id
1 'polypeptide(L)'
;MSLEKWVEYGWLKREATSPDEIHGLLSIVDRGLHDSKVEAISIDLRFIAAFNSGLAAATAALRAGGFRTSTQAGHHVKTIDSLEFTLPDGRTFIQKLKVLSNKRNRSSYDVAGAVSDQDLQLMMKLAAQLRDKLHAWLSQEHPELLKS
;
A
#
# COMPACT_ATOMS: atom_id res chain seq x y z
N MET A 1 2.08 18.99 9.66
CA MET A 1 1.90 18.49 8.28
C MET A 1 0.53 17.90 8.10
N SER A 2 0.01 17.95 6.89
CA SER A 2 -1.30 17.42 6.54
C SER A 2 -1.31 17.08 5.05
N LEU A 3 -2.33 16.34 4.62
CA LEU A 3 -2.49 16.03 3.20
C LEU A 3 -2.73 17.32 2.38
N GLU A 4 -3.44 18.28 2.94
CA GLU A 4 -3.66 19.58 2.31
C GLU A 4 -2.33 20.32 2.06
N LYS A 5 -1.40 20.25 3.02
CA LYS A 5 -0.07 20.82 2.85
C LYS A 5 0.69 20.15 1.71
N TRP A 6 0.52 18.82 1.59
CA TRP A 6 1.17 18.09 0.52
C TRP A 6 0.63 18.48 -0.85
N VAL A 7 -0.64 18.88 -0.94
CA VAL A 7 -1.20 19.44 -2.17
C VAL A 7 -0.51 20.77 -2.50
N GLU A 8 -0.32 21.63 -1.50
CA GLU A 8 0.37 22.91 -1.67
C GLU A 8 1.81 22.72 -2.17
N TYR A 9 2.48 21.66 -1.70
CA TYR A 9 3.85 21.34 -2.13
C TYR A 9 3.92 20.67 -3.50
N GLY A 10 2.78 20.35 -4.10
CA GLY A 10 2.75 19.67 -5.40
C GLY A 10 3.00 18.16 -5.33
N TRP A 11 3.03 17.58 -4.13
CA TRP A 11 3.23 16.15 -3.96
C TRP A 11 1.96 15.33 -4.19
N LEU A 12 0.82 15.93 -3.92
CA LEU A 12 -0.51 15.35 -4.14
C LEU A 12 -1.36 16.29 -4.95
N LYS A 13 -2.42 15.75 -5.53
CA LYS A 13 -3.51 16.54 -6.10
C LYS A 13 -4.83 16.03 -5.54
N ARG A 14 -5.82 16.90 -5.47
CA ARG A 14 -7.18 16.51 -5.08
C ARG A 14 -7.85 15.88 -6.29
N GLU A 15 -8.42 14.71 -6.10
CA GLU A 15 -9.14 14.02 -7.16
C GLU A 15 -10.12 13.04 -6.52
N ALA A 16 -11.40 13.18 -6.85
CA ALA A 16 -12.43 12.30 -6.31
C ALA A 16 -12.21 10.87 -6.79
N THR A 17 -12.54 9.92 -5.93
CA THR A 17 -12.52 8.49 -6.28
C THR A 17 -13.94 7.99 -6.52
N SER A 18 -14.06 6.70 -6.82
CA SER A 18 -15.33 6.04 -7.08
C SER A 18 -15.32 4.65 -6.40
N PRO A 19 -16.50 4.06 -6.18
CA PRO A 19 -16.56 2.67 -5.70
C PRO A 19 -15.81 1.71 -6.61
N ASP A 20 -15.88 1.90 -7.93
CA ASP A 20 -15.17 1.04 -8.89
C ASP A 20 -13.66 1.10 -8.69
N GLU A 21 -13.10 2.28 -8.50
CA GLU A 21 -11.67 2.43 -8.26
C GLU A 21 -11.26 1.75 -6.96
N ILE A 22 -12.00 1.96 -5.90
CA ILE A 22 -11.70 1.36 -4.60
C ILE A 22 -11.82 -0.16 -4.68
N HIS A 23 -12.87 -0.71 -5.32
CA HIS A 23 -13.01 -2.15 -5.50
C HIS A 23 -11.84 -2.72 -6.29
N GLY A 24 -11.38 -2.01 -7.32
CA GLY A 24 -10.20 -2.42 -8.10
C GLY A 24 -8.95 -2.51 -7.24
N LEU A 25 -8.73 -1.51 -6.37
CA LEU A 25 -7.59 -1.51 -5.46
C LEU A 25 -7.70 -2.61 -4.41
N LEU A 26 -8.88 -2.84 -3.85
CA LEU A 26 -9.11 -3.94 -2.90
C LEU A 26 -8.86 -5.29 -3.55
N SER A 27 -9.21 -5.46 -4.83
CA SER A 27 -8.91 -6.67 -5.59
C SER A 27 -7.40 -6.88 -5.72
N ILE A 28 -6.64 -5.82 -5.95
CA ILE A 28 -5.17 -5.89 -6.00
C ILE A 28 -4.61 -6.30 -4.64
N VAL A 29 -5.14 -5.75 -3.56
CA VAL A 29 -4.74 -6.12 -2.18
C VAL A 29 -4.93 -7.62 -1.97
N ASP A 30 -6.13 -8.13 -2.25
CA ASP A 30 -6.46 -9.54 -2.02
C ASP A 30 -5.67 -10.48 -2.92
N ARG A 31 -5.51 -10.10 -4.20
CA ARG A 31 -4.75 -10.92 -5.15
C ARG A 31 -3.27 -10.99 -4.76
N GLY A 32 -2.68 -9.86 -4.35
CA GLY A 32 -1.29 -9.84 -3.91
C GLY A 32 -1.05 -10.71 -2.70
N LEU A 33 -1.97 -10.69 -1.73
CA LEU A 33 -1.88 -11.57 -0.55
C LEU A 33 -2.03 -13.03 -0.95
N HIS A 34 -2.95 -13.34 -1.85
CA HIS A 34 -3.13 -14.70 -2.35
C HIS A 34 -1.87 -15.19 -3.05
N ASP A 35 -1.34 -14.40 -3.98
CA ASP A 35 -0.16 -14.76 -4.76
C ASP A 35 1.08 -14.95 -3.87
N SER A 36 1.20 -14.14 -2.82
CA SER A 36 2.34 -14.23 -1.91
C SER A 36 2.42 -15.57 -1.16
N LYS A 37 1.31 -16.30 -1.11
CA LYS A 37 1.24 -17.61 -0.43
C LYS A 37 1.54 -18.78 -1.36
N VAL A 38 1.76 -18.53 -2.63
CA VAL A 38 2.03 -19.59 -3.61
C VAL A 38 3.48 -20.06 -3.47
N GLU A 39 3.68 -21.20 -2.84
CA GLU A 39 5.02 -21.70 -2.50
C GLU A 39 5.82 -22.18 -3.71
N ALA A 40 5.17 -22.41 -4.85
CA ALA A 40 5.83 -22.90 -6.06
C ALA A 40 6.68 -21.83 -6.76
N ILE A 41 6.50 -20.57 -6.42
CA ILE A 41 7.29 -19.46 -7.02
C ILE A 41 8.34 -18.98 -6.03
N SER A 42 9.29 -18.18 -6.53
CA SER A 42 10.43 -17.71 -5.74
C SER A 42 9.99 -16.82 -4.58
N ILE A 43 10.81 -16.80 -3.53
CA ILE A 43 10.61 -15.89 -2.40
C ILE A 43 10.59 -14.43 -2.88
N ASP A 44 11.46 -14.08 -3.84
CA ASP A 44 11.52 -12.73 -4.40
C ASP A 44 10.17 -12.31 -5.01
N LEU A 45 9.57 -13.17 -5.84
CA LEU A 45 8.29 -12.87 -6.47
C LEU A 45 7.15 -12.83 -5.46
N ARG A 46 7.16 -13.73 -4.49
CA ARG A 46 6.16 -13.74 -3.42
C ARG A 46 6.22 -12.46 -2.61
N PHE A 47 7.44 -11.99 -2.31
CA PHE A 47 7.66 -10.74 -1.58
C PHE A 47 7.13 -9.54 -2.38
N ILE A 48 7.40 -9.50 -3.68
CA ILE A 48 6.90 -8.42 -4.55
C ILE A 48 5.36 -8.42 -4.54
N ALA A 49 4.73 -9.58 -4.60
CA ALA A 49 3.27 -9.68 -4.53
C ALA A 49 2.73 -9.13 -3.20
N ALA A 50 3.35 -9.51 -2.08
CA ALA A 50 2.94 -9.03 -0.76
C ALA A 50 3.16 -7.51 -0.63
N PHE A 51 4.30 -7.01 -1.12
CA PHE A 51 4.58 -5.58 -1.09
C PHE A 51 3.56 -4.80 -1.92
N ASN A 52 3.26 -5.27 -3.12
CA ASN A 52 2.26 -4.62 -3.97
C ASN A 52 0.87 -4.60 -3.32
N SER A 53 0.53 -5.67 -2.58
CA SER A 53 -0.70 -5.71 -1.80
C SER A 53 -0.73 -4.59 -0.76
N GLY A 54 0.34 -4.45 0.03
CA GLY A 54 0.44 -3.39 1.04
C GLY A 54 0.41 -1.99 0.43
N LEU A 55 1.10 -1.81 -0.68
CA LEU A 55 1.12 -0.52 -1.38
C LEU A 55 -0.26 -0.16 -1.93
N ALA A 56 -0.99 -1.15 -2.48
CA ALA A 56 -2.35 -0.95 -2.97
C ALA A 56 -3.30 -0.56 -1.83
N ALA A 57 -3.12 -1.14 -0.64
CA ALA A 57 -3.91 -0.76 0.53
C ALA A 57 -3.67 0.69 0.92
N ALA A 58 -2.40 1.12 0.95
CA ALA A 58 -2.06 2.51 1.25
C ALA A 58 -2.62 3.47 0.17
N THR A 59 -2.56 3.05 -1.08
CA THR A 59 -3.12 3.81 -2.20
C THR A 59 -4.63 3.96 -2.06
N ALA A 60 -5.34 2.88 -1.72
CA ALA A 60 -6.79 2.91 -1.54
C ALA A 60 -7.19 3.88 -0.42
N ALA A 61 -6.44 3.90 0.70
CA ALA A 61 -6.69 4.81 1.80
C ALA A 61 -6.53 6.27 1.36
N LEU A 62 -5.47 6.57 0.61
CA LEU A 62 -5.22 7.91 0.10
C LEU A 62 -6.31 8.34 -0.88
N ARG A 63 -6.69 7.46 -1.80
CA ARG A 63 -7.74 7.73 -2.79
C ARG A 63 -9.09 7.95 -2.12
N ALA A 64 -9.43 7.12 -1.13
CA ALA A 64 -10.68 7.26 -0.39
C ALA A 64 -10.78 8.63 0.29
N GLY A 65 -9.66 9.20 0.71
CA GLY A 65 -9.60 10.54 1.26
C GLY A 65 -9.73 11.66 0.23
N GLY A 66 -9.74 11.33 -1.06
CA GLY A 66 -9.89 12.31 -2.13
C GLY A 66 -8.59 12.86 -2.68
N PHE A 67 -7.49 12.13 -2.52
CA PHE A 67 -6.17 12.57 -2.98
C PHE A 67 -5.53 11.53 -3.89
N ARG A 68 -4.62 12.01 -4.74
CA ARG A 68 -3.80 11.19 -5.64
C ARG A 68 -2.37 11.72 -5.61
N THR A 69 -1.38 10.85 -5.64
CA THR A 69 0.01 11.28 -5.76
C THR A 69 0.26 11.88 -7.12
N SER A 70 1.14 12.90 -7.16
CA SER A 70 1.64 13.43 -8.42
C SER A 70 2.53 12.39 -9.10
N THR A 71 2.67 12.49 -10.43
CA THR A 71 3.43 11.53 -11.24
C THR A 71 4.94 11.79 -11.19
N GLN A 72 5.47 12.11 -10.02
CA GLN A 72 6.89 12.37 -9.83
C GLN A 72 7.60 11.14 -9.31
N ALA A 73 8.92 11.10 -9.46
CA ALA A 73 9.76 10.09 -8.83
C ALA A 73 9.50 10.09 -7.31
N GLY A 74 9.46 8.90 -6.71
CA GLY A 74 9.22 8.78 -5.27
C GLY A 74 7.76 8.75 -4.86
N HIS A 75 6.82 8.63 -5.79
CA HIS A 75 5.39 8.61 -5.45
C HIS A 75 5.02 7.42 -4.54
N HIS A 76 5.73 6.29 -4.63
CA HIS A 76 5.51 5.15 -3.73
C HIS A 76 5.88 5.51 -2.29
N VAL A 77 6.97 6.26 -2.10
CA VAL A 77 7.38 6.72 -0.76
C VAL A 77 6.31 7.66 -0.19
N LYS A 78 5.79 8.57 -1.01
CA LYS A 78 4.73 9.48 -0.57
C LYS A 78 3.45 8.74 -0.23
N THR A 79 3.11 7.71 -0.99
CA THR A 79 1.94 6.86 -0.69
C THR A 79 2.11 6.19 0.67
N ILE A 80 3.28 5.64 0.95
CA ILE A 80 3.56 5.01 2.25
C ILE A 80 3.50 6.06 3.37
N ASP A 81 4.15 7.20 3.19
CA ASP A 81 4.15 8.28 4.19
C ASP A 81 2.74 8.80 4.48
N SER A 82 1.84 8.77 3.50
CA SER A 82 0.47 9.26 3.66
C SER A 82 -0.33 8.46 4.69
N LEU A 83 0.10 7.23 5.02
CA LEU A 83 -0.57 6.42 6.03
C LEU A 83 -0.65 7.13 7.39
N GLU A 84 0.27 8.04 7.68
CA GLU A 84 0.21 8.84 8.91
C GLU A 84 -1.10 9.62 9.02
N PHE A 85 -1.67 10.03 7.88
CA PHE A 85 -2.84 10.92 7.82
C PHE A 85 -4.13 10.22 7.40
N THR A 86 -4.07 8.96 7.00
CA THR A 86 -5.23 8.24 6.48
C THR A 86 -5.77 7.19 7.45
N LEU A 87 -5.02 6.12 7.69
CA LEU A 87 -5.51 5.02 8.52
C LEU A 87 -5.21 5.24 9.99
N PRO A 88 -6.12 4.83 10.91
CA PRO A 88 -5.80 4.80 12.34
C PRO A 88 -4.54 3.96 12.57
N ASP A 89 -3.61 4.48 13.37
CA ASP A 89 -2.33 3.86 13.64
C ASP A 89 -1.47 3.59 12.38
N GLY A 90 -1.78 4.25 11.27
CA GLY A 90 -1.04 4.06 10.01
C GLY A 90 0.44 4.37 10.14
N ARG A 91 0.79 5.30 11.02
CA ARG A 91 2.19 5.67 11.30
C ARG A 91 3.05 4.46 11.69
N THR A 92 2.48 3.48 12.39
CA THR A 92 3.23 2.32 12.87
C THR A 92 3.76 1.44 11.74
N PHE A 93 3.20 1.56 10.53
CA PHE A 93 3.62 0.76 9.38
C PHE A 93 4.71 1.43 8.54
N ILE A 94 4.86 2.75 8.65
CA ILE A 94 5.65 3.53 7.69
C ILE A 94 7.12 3.10 7.65
N GLN A 95 7.78 3.04 8.80
CA GLN A 95 9.20 2.73 8.84
C GLN A 95 9.51 1.33 8.32
N LYS A 96 8.71 0.35 8.72
CA LYS A 96 8.88 -1.04 8.27
C LYS A 96 8.64 -1.15 6.76
N LEU A 97 7.62 -0.49 6.24
CA LEU A 97 7.35 -0.49 4.80
C LEU A 97 8.46 0.16 4.02
N LYS A 98 9.07 1.23 4.53
CA LYS A 98 10.20 1.88 3.86
C LYS A 98 11.41 0.98 3.76
N VAL A 99 11.75 0.27 4.83
CA VAL A 99 12.86 -0.68 4.83
C VAL A 99 12.58 -1.80 3.81
N LEU A 100 11.38 -2.34 3.82
CA LEU A 100 10.99 -3.39 2.88
C LEU A 100 10.88 -2.88 1.44
N SER A 101 10.53 -1.62 1.25
CA SER A 101 10.52 -0.99 -0.08
C SER A 101 11.92 -1.00 -0.70
N ASN A 102 12.95 -0.70 0.09
CA ASN A 102 14.33 -0.75 -0.39
C ASN A 102 14.71 -2.18 -0.79
N LYS A 103 14.30 -3.18 -0.03
CA LYS A 103 14.58 -4.59 -0.36
C LYS A 103 13.83 -5.02 -1.63
N ARG A 104 12.60 -4.56 -1.80
CA ARG A 104 11.83 -4.83 -3.02
C ARG A 104 12.55 -4.29 -4.26
N ASN A 105 13.07 -3.06 -4.19
CA ASN A 105 13.79 -2.46 -5.30
C ASN A 105 15.05 -3.25 -5.64
N ARG A 106 15.82 -3.68 -4.63
CA ARG A 106 17.01 -4.48 -4.84
C ARG A 106 16.69 -5.84 -5.46
N SER A 107 15.67 -6.52 -4.94
CA SER A 107 15.23 -7.81 -5.45
C SER A 107 14.77 -7.73 -6.90
N SER A 108 14.11 -6.63 -7.29
CA SER A 108 13.57 -6.45 -8.64
C SER A 108 14.65 -6.10 -9.68
N TYR A 109 15.72 -5.39 -9.27
CA TYR A 109 16.62 -4.77 -10.23
C TYR A 109 18.09 -5.16 -10.06
N ASP A 110 18.55 -5.44 -8.86
CA ASP A 110 19.98 -5.53 -8.59
C ASP A 110 20.46 -6.93 -8.21
N VAL A 111 19.84 -7.59 -7.24
CA VAL A 111 20.36 -8.80 -6.63
C VAL A 111 19.26 -9.84 -6.44
N ALA A 112 19.41 -11.00 -7.06
CA ALA A 112 18.56 -12.16 -6.79
C ALA A 112 18.81 -12.63 -5.34
N GLY A 113 17.76 -12.97 -4.61
CA GLY A 113 17.87 -13.46 -3.24
C GLY A 113 18.15 -12.37 -2.21
N ALA A 114 17.93 -11.10 -2.56
CA ALA A 114 18.07 -9.99 -1.60
C ALA A 114 17.03 -10.05 -0.47
N VAL A 115 15.95 -10.81 -0.66
CA VAL A 115 14.84 -10.94 0.29
C VAL A 115 14.95 -12.31 0.98
N SER A 116 14.92 -12.29 2.31
CA SER A 116 14.90 -13.53 3.11
C SER A 116 13.47 -14.01 3.31
N ASP A 117 13.34 -15.26 3.76
CA ASP A 117 12.02 -15.77 4.16
C ASP A 117 11.42 -14.94 5.29
N GLN A 118 12.25 -14.47 6.21
CA GLN A 118 11.76 -13.60 7.30
C GLN A 118 11.20 -12.29 6.76
N ASP A 119 11.85 -11.70 5.74
CA ASP A 119 11.35 -10.49 5.08
C ASP A 119 10.00 -10.75 4.43
N LEU A 120 9.85 -11.91 3.76
CA LEU A 120 8.58 -12.30 3.17
C LEU A 120 7.49 -12.42 4.22
N GLN A 121 7.75 -13.14 5.32
CA GLN A 121 6.76 -13.32 6.37
C GLN A 121 6.34 -11.99 6.99
N LEU A 122 7.31 -11.09 7.23
CA LEU A 122 7.02 -9.77 7.77
C LEU A 122 6.14 -8.98 6.79
N MET A 123 6.48 -8.99 5.50
CA MET A 123 5.72 -8.23 4.50
C MET A 123 4.29 -8.77 4.37
N MET A 124 4.11 -10.10 4.36
CA MET A 124 2.80 -10.72 4.33
C MET A 124 1.96 -10.28 5.53
N LYS A 125 2.57 -10.28 6.72
CA LYS A 125 1.90 -9.85 7.94
C LYS A 125 1.47 -8.38 7.87
N LEU A 126 2.37 -7.50 7.42
CA LEU A 126 2.07 -6.08 7.28
C LEU A 126 0.94 -5.83 6.28
N ALA A 127 0.99 -6.51 5.13
CA ALA A 127 -0.05 -6.37 4.12
C ALA A 127 -1.41 -6.83 4.64
N ALA A 128 -1.45 -7.95 5.36
CA ALA A 128 -2.68 -8.46 5.96
C ALA A 128 -3.24 -7.49 7.01
N GLN A 129 -2.38 -6.93 7.85
CA GLN A 129 -2.79 -5.95 8.85
C GLN A 129 -3.33 -4.67 8.20
N LEU A 130 -2.66 -4.19 7.15
CA LEU A 130 -3.13 -3.02 6.41
C LEU A 130 -4.48 -3.28 5.75
N ARG A 131 -4.66 -4.47 5.16
CA ARG A 131 -5.93 -4.86 4.56
C ARG A 131 -7.06 -4.79 5.58
N ASP A 132 -6.84 -5.37 6.77
CA ASP A 132 -7.86 -5.41 7.81
C ASP A 132 -8.20 -4.00 8.31
N LYS A 133 -7.18 -3.17 8.54
CA LYS A 133 -7.39 -1.79 8.97
C LYS A 133 -8.10 -0.96 7.89
N LEU A 134 -7.74 -1.17 6.64
CA LEU A 134 -8.36 -0.48 5.52
C LEU A 134 -9.85 -0.82 5.42
N HIS A 135 -10.19 -2.11 5.50
CA HIS A 135 -11.59 -2.53 5.44
C HIS A 135 -12.41 -1.94 6.58
N ALA A 136 -11.89 -1.99 7.80
CA ALA A 136 -12.57 -1.44 8.97
C ALA A 136 -12.78 0.08 8.81
N TRP A 137 -11.75 0.78 8.37
CA TRP A 137 -11.80 2.23 8.19
C TRP A 137 -12.76 2.62 7.07
N LEU A 138 -12.73 1.92 5.94
CA LEU A 138 -13.66 2.19 4.83
C LEU A 138 -15.11 1.95 5.26
N SER A 139 -15.37 0.87 6.00
CA SER A 139 -16.72 0.56 6.48
C SER A 139 -17.24 1.64 7.41
N GLN A 140 -16.38 2.24 8.21
CA GLN A 140 -16.77 3.25 9.20
C GLN A 140 -16.83 4.65 8.60
N GLU A 141 -15.83 5.05 7.82
CA GLU A 141 -15.68 6.43 7.37
C GLU A 141 -16.16 6.67 5.93
N HIS A 142 -16.12 5.63 5.09
CA HIS A 142 -16.47 5.74 3.67
C HIS A 142 -17.30 4.56 3.19
N PRO A 143 -18.43 4.25 3.88
CA PRO A 143 -19.23 3.09 3.48
C PRO A 143 -19.77 3.19 2.06
N GLU A 144 -19.94 4.42 1.55
CA GLU A 144 -20.43 4.64 0.18
C GLU A 144 -19.46 4.11 -0.87
N LEU A 145 -18.17 4.01 -0.55
CA LEU A 145 -17.16 3.50 -1.47
C LEU A 145 -17.14 1.97 -1.55
N LEU A 146 -17.79 1.29 -0.60
CA LEU A 146 -17.88 -0.17 -0.59
C LEU A 146 -19.12 -0.69 -1.30
N LYS A 147 -20.03 0.18 -1.69
CA LYS A 147 -21.25 -0.21 -2.40
C LYS A 147 -20.93 -0.53 -3.86
N SER A 148 -21.56 -1.58 -4.37
CA SER A 148 -21.40 -1.98 -5.77
C SER A 148 -22.38 -1.27 -6.68
#